data_5fa0650a34dc62939d9c408483e40930
#
_entry.id   5fa0650a34dc62939d9c408483e40930
#
_cell.length_a   1.000
_cell.length_b   1.000
_cell.length_c   1.000
_cell.angle_alpha   90.00
_cell.angle_beta   90.00
_cell.angle_gamma   90.00
#
_symmetry.space_group_name_H-M   'P 1'
#
loop_
_entity.id
_entity.type
_entity.pdbx_description
1 polymer ?
#
loop_
_entity_poly.entity_id
_entity_poly.type
_entity_poly.pdbx_seq_one_letter_code
_entity_poly.pdbx_strand_id
1 'polypeptide(L)'
;MKRFGLLRCTRTVILTRVSDFAQNDSGVTPLEERIGYKFRNSLLLAEALTHPSLGHEAQRYHFDYQRLEFLGDAVLQLIITEYLFQHFRIEAEGQLTKLRSRLVSREALRMHAATLDLGRYILMGRGEEASGGRERTSTLADAFEGLIGALYLDGGFEIAKKFILTQTRADLEELAEKPVDINPKGDLQELLQSISPHSPAYELISQSGPEHEKTFVSQVVWEEIILGQGTGRSKKQAETAAALEALELRRWEKKL
;
A
#
# COMPACT_ATOMS: atom_id res chain seq x y z
N MET A 1 21.66 38.77 -2.33
CA MET A 1 21.14 38.74 -3.71
C MET A 1 22.12 37.94 -4.58
N LYS A 2 21.89 36.66 -4.81
CA LYS A 2 22.57 35.89 -5.87
C LYS A 2 21.45 35.32 -6.77
N ARG A 3 21.38 35.85 -7.98
CA ARG A 3 20.47 35.39 -9.04
C ARG A 3 20.80 33.93 -9.39
N PHE A 4 19.86 33.03 -9.17
CA PHE A 4 19.91 31.68 -9.72
C PHE A 4 19.85 31.75 -11.24
N GLY A 5 20.95 31.36 -11.89
CA GLY A 5 21.00 31.16 -13.32
C GLY A 5 20.16 29.92 -13.66
N LEU A 6 19.00 30.13 -14.25
CA LEU A 6 18.20 29.09 -14.85
C LEU A 6 18.99 28.36 -15.93
N LEU A 7 19.22 27.08 -15.73
CA LEU A 7 19.82 26.15 -16.66
C LEU A 7 19.11 26.21 -18.03
N ARG A 8 19.80 26.77 -19.03
CA ARG A 8 19.44 26.61 -20.44
C ARG A 8 19.69 25.17 -20.84
N CYS A 9 18.68 24.33 -20.77
CA CYS A 9 18.69 23.03 -21.41
C CYS A 9 17.50 22.95 -22.37
N THR A 10 17.85 22.93 -23.65
CA THR A 10 17.01 22.60 -24.85
C THR A 10 15.53 22.95 -24.82
N ARG A 11 15.22 23.94 -25.58
CA ARG A 11 14.08 24.87 -25.69
C ARG A 11 12.67 24.30 -25.95
N THR A 12 12.43 23.02 -26.10
CA THR A 12 11.12 22.58 -26.64
C THR A 12 10.25 21.73 -25.68
N VAL A 13 10.83 20.99 -24.73
CA VAL A 13 10.06 20.10 -23.84
C VAL A 13 9.77 20.73 -22.48
N ILE A 14 10.60 21.70 -22.05
CA ILE A 14 10.43 22.40 -20.76
C ILE A 14 9.29 23.43 -20.82
N LEU A 15 9.00 24.00 -21.99
CA LEU A 15 8.04 25.11 -22.12
C LEU A 15 6.58 24.73 -21.94
N THR A 16 6.18 23.48 -22.18
CA THR A 16 4.80 23.04 -22.01
C THR A 16 4.43 22.75 -20.54
N ARG A 17 5.38 22.74 -19.61
CA ARG A 17 5.15 22.40 -18.19
C ARG A 17 5.53 23.49 -17.19
N VAL A 18 5.99 24.64 -17.65
CA VAL A 18 6.26 25.78 -16.74
C VAL A 18 4.97 26.21 -16.03
N SER A 19 3.81 26.08 -16.71
CA SER A 19 2.50 26.36 -16.12
C SER A 19 2.15 25.44 -14.92
N ASP A 20 2.63 24.20 -14.93
CA ASP A 20 2.32 23.22 -13.88
C ASP A 20 3.06 23.54 -12.57
N PHE A 21 4.12 24.32 -12.67
CA PHE A 21 4.89 24.84 -11.52
C PHE A 21 4.71 26.36 -11.30
N ALA A 22 3.81 26.99 -12.10
CA ALA A 22 3.48 28.38 -11.89
C ALA A 22 2.76 28.53 -10.54
N GLN A 23 3.25 29.43 -9.70
CA GLN A 23 2.58 29.76 -8.45
C GLN A 23 1.36 30.63 -8.73
N ASN A 24 0.30 30.40 -7.99
CA ASN A 24 -0.87 31.28 -7.96
C ASN A 24 -0.56 32.59 -7.20
N ASP A 25 -1.54 33.48 -7.06
CA ASP A 25 -1.42 34.76 -6.34
C ASP A 25 -1.01 34.57 -4.87
N SER A 26 -1.27 33.40 -4.26
CA SER A 26 -0.82 33.03 -2.91
C SER A 26 0.60 32.46 -2.88
N GLY A 27 1.25 32.32 -4.03
CA GLY A 27 2.58 31.72 -4.17
C GLY A 27 2.61 30.22 -3.93
N VAL A 28 1.50 29.51 -4.20
CA VAL A 28 1.33 28.06 -4.07
C VAL A 28 1.21 27.45 -5.47
N THR A 29 1.84 26.32 -5.70
CA THR A 29 1.73 25.59 -6.97
C THR A 29 0.44 24.73 -6.99
N PRO A 30 -0.08 24.36 -8.17
CA PRO A 30 -1.27 23.50 -8.26
C PRO A 30 -1.09 22.15 -7.55
N LEU A 31 0.11 21.60 -7.50
CA LEU A 31 0.40 20.37 -6.77
C LEU A 31 0.34 20.59 -5.26
N GLU A 32 0.93 21.67 -4.74
CA GLU A 32 0.86 22.00 -3.32
C GLU A 32 -0.57 22.23 -2.84
N GLU A 33 -1.45 22.78 -3.69
CA GLU A 33 -2.89 22.88 -3.39
C GLU A 33 -3.53 21.50 -3.22
N ARG A 34 -3.22 20.54 -4.11
CA ARG A 34 -3.73 19.17 -4.02
C ARG A 34 -3.17 18.42 -2.81
N ILE A 35 -1.91 18.64 -2.46
CA ILE A 35 -1.26 18.08 -1.28
C ILE A 35 -1.85 18.69 0.00
N GLY A 36 -2.32 19.94 -0.05
CA GLY A 36 -2.78 20.72 1.10
C GLY A 36 -1.63 21.21 1.99
N TYR A 37 -0.43 21.32 1.41
CA TYR A 37 0.77 21.80 2.10
C TYR A 37 1.66 22.63 1.18
N LYS A 38 2.10 23.79 1.66
CA LYS A 38 3.07 24.65 0.98
C LYS A 38 4.47 24.37 1.51
N PHE A 39 5.37 23.93 0.65
CA PHE A 39 6.75 23.65 1.02
C PHE A 39 7.50 24.93 1.42
N ARG A 40 8.22 24.86 2.53
CA ARG A 40 9.16 25.90 2.99
C ARG A 40 10.43 25.84 2.15
N ASN A 41 10.88 24.63 1.83
CA ASN A 41 12.00 24.37 0.93
C ASN A 41 11.51 23.73 -0.38
N SER A 42 11.31 24.55 -1.41
CA SER A 42 10.86 24.08 -2.72
C SER A 42 11.84 23.11 -3.41
N LEU A 43 13.12 23.05 -2.97
CA LEU A 43 14.07 22.08 -3.51
C LEU A 43 13.72 20.66 -3.09
N LEU A 44 13.16 20.44 -1.90
CA LEU A 44 12.69 19.12 -1.48
C LEU A 44 11.55 18.61 -2.37
N LEU A 45 10.60 19.49 -2.71
CA LEU A 45 9.53 19.14 -3.64
C LEU A 45 10.09 18.84 -5.05
N ALA A 46 11.03 19.65 -5.52
CA ALA A 46 11.66 19.41 -6.83
C ALA A 46 12.44 18.09 -6.86
N GLU A 47 13.16 17.75 -5.78
CA GLU A 47 13.86 16.47 -5.62
C GLU A 47 12.86 15.30 -5.63
N ALA A 48 11.78 15.36 -4.87
CA ALA A 48 10.74 14.35 -4.83
C ALA A 48 10.03 14.11 -6.18
N LEU A 49 10.05 15.11 -7.05
CA LEU A 49 9.46 15.04 -8.40
C LEU A 49 10.49 14.75 -9.49
N THR A 50 11.74 14.47 -9.16
CA THR A 50 12.79 14.20 -10.14
C THR A 50 13.06 12.70 -10.23
N HIS A 51 12.76 12.11 -11.40
CA HIS A 51 13.05 10.72 -11.71
C HIS A 51 14.55 10.52 -12.01
N PRO A 52 15.17 9.40 -11.58
CA PRO A 52 16.61 9.13 -11.80
C PRO A 52 17.06 9.22 -13.26
N SER A 53 16.19 8.90 -14.21
CA SER A 53 16.51 8.98 -15.66
C SER A 53 16.94 10.37 -16.12
N LEU A 54 16.51 11.44 -15.42
CA LEU A 54 16.91 12.80 -15.78
C LEU A 54 18.41 13.01 -15.59
N GLY A 55 18.97 12.49 -14.49
CA GLY A 55 20.41 12.54 -14.21
C GLY A 55 21.23 11.73 -15.19
N HIS A 56 20.75 10.54 -15.57
CA HIS A 56 21.42 9.68 -16.55
C HIS A 56 21.53 10.33 -17.93
N GLU A 57 20.47 10.97 -18.43
CA GLU A 57 20.50 11.67 -19.72
C GLU A 57 21.38 12.93 -19.69
N ALA A 58 21.37 13.66 -18.60
CA ALA A 58 22.14 14.89 -18.47
C ALA A 58 23.64 14.64 -18.24
N GLN A 59 24.07 13.39 -18.00
CA GLN A 59 25.43 13.02 -17.60
C GLN A 59 25.98 13.88 -16.44
N ARG A 60 25.10 14.30 -15.55
CA ARG A 60 25.41 15.11 -14.38
C ARG A 60 24.74 14.50 -13.16
N TYR A 61 25.36 14.65 -12.02
CA TYR A 61 24.73 14.29 -10.77
C TYR A 61 23.52 15.20 -10.54
N HIS A 62 22.36 14.61 -10.39
CA HIS A 62 21.12 15.27 -10.01
C HIS A 62 20.62 14.64 -8.72
N PHE A 63 20.01 15.46 -7.88
CA PHE A 63 19.20 14.96 -6.78
C PHE A 63 17.90 14.43 -7.39
N ASP A 64 17.57 13.19 -7.10
CA ASP A 64 16.35 12.50 -7.52
C ASP A 64 15.61 11.92 -6.30
N TYR A 65 14.43 11.39 -6.53
CA TYR A 65 13.57 10.97 -5.43
C TYR A 65 14.04 9.73 -4.67
N GLN A 66 15.01 8.93 -5.15
CA GLN A 66 15.35 7.63 -4.57
C GLN A 66 15.68 7.67 -3.07
N ARG A 67 16.39 8.70 -2.61
CA ARG A 67 16.69 8.84 -1.19
C ARG A 67 15.48 9.29 -0.37
N LEU A 68 14.62 10.10 -0.96
CA LEU A 68 13.36 10.52 -0.35
C LEU A 68 12.35 9.38 -0.33
N GLU A 69 12.29 8.55 -1.37
CA GLU A 69 11.54 7.30 -1.46
C GLU A 69 11.90 6.37 -0.30
N PHE A 70 13.20 6.08 -0.12
CA PHE A 70 13.66 5.25 0.99
C PHE A 70 13.20 5.76 2.37
N LEU A 71 13.26 7.07 2.60
CA LEU A 71 12.78 7.69 3.84
C LEU A 71 11.26 7.67 3.92
N GLY A 72 10.59 7.98 2.81
CA GLY A 72 9.14 8.06 2.72
C GLY A 72 8.45 6.72 2.94
N ASP A 73 9.01 5.62 2.42
CA ASP A 73 8.53 4.27 2.72
C ASP A 73 8.54 4.00 4.23
N ALA A 74 9.65 4.28 4.91
CA ALA A 74 9.75 4.08 6.37
C ALA A 74 8.71 4.92 7.14
N VAL A 75 8.49 6.18 6.75
CA VAL A 75 7.50 7.08 7.36
C VAL A 75 6.08 6.58 7.10
N LEU A 76 5.78 6.16 5.87
CA LEU A 76 4.50 5.57 5.48
C LEU A 76 4.20 4.31 6.29
N GLN A 77 5.15 3.38 6.35
CA GLN A 77 5.05 2.14 7.11
C GLN A 77 4.76 2.42 8.58
N LEU A 78 5.47 3.36 9.20
CA LEU A 78 5.27 3.72 10.60
C LEU A 78 3.86 4.26 10.85
N ILE A 79 3.40 5.22 10.03
CA ILE A 79 2.11 5.90 10.22
C ILE A 79 0.94 4.93 10.00
N ILE A 80 0.99 4.12 8.95
CA ILE A 80 -0.04 3.10 8.70
C ILE A 80 -0.04 2.04 9.79
N THR A 81 1.14 1.60 10.26
CA THR A 81 1.24 0.63 11.37
C THR A 81 0.64 1.20 12.65
N GLU A 82 0.97 2.44 13.00
CA GLU A 82 0.39 3.12 14.18
C GLU A 82 -1.14 3.19 14.09
N TYR A 83 -1.66 3.58 12.92
CA TYR A 83 -3.10 3.66 12.68
C TYR A 83 -3.78 2.30 12.87
N LEU A 84 -3.26 1.25 12.23
CA LEU A 84 -3.81 -0.10 12.32
C LEU A 84 -3.77 -0.61 13.77
N PHE A 85 -2.66 -0.44 14.46
CA PHE A 85 -2.51 -0.84 15.86
C PHE A 85 -3.53 -0.17 16.79
N GLN A 86 -3.85 1.09 16.55
CA GLN A 86 -4.82 1.84 17.37
C GLN A 86 -6.27 1.47 17.09
N HIS A 87 -6.61 1.19 15.83
CA HIS A 87 -8.01 1.01 15.39
C HIS A 87 -8.44 -0.46 15.32
N PHE A 88 -7.52 -1.38 15.10
CA PHE A 88 -7.78 -2.82 15.00
C PHE A 88 -7.21 -3.57 16.21
N ARG A 89 -7.72 -3.27 17.39
CA ARG A 89 -7.15 -3.71 18.69
C ARG A 89 -7.27 -5.20 18.97
N ILE A 90 -8.19 -5.89 18.31
CA ILE A 90 -8.46 -7.32 18.50
C ILE A 90 -7.76 -8.19 17.47
N GLU A 91 -7.19 -7.58 16.41
CA GLU A 91 -6.55 -8.31 15.34
C GLU A 91 -5.15 -8.78 15.76
N ALA A 92 -4.82 -10.04 15.38
CA ALA A 92 -3.50 -10.59 15.59
C ALA A 92 -2.45 -9.90 14.68
N GLU A 93 -1.18 -9.98 15.06
CA GLU A 93 -0.05 -9.38 14.32
C GLU A 93 -0.04 -9.76 12.84
N GLY A 94 -0.28 -11.04 12.51
CA GLY A 94 -0.33 -11.51 11.13
C GLY A 94 -1.43 -10.82 10.30
N GLN A 95 -2.60 -10.52 10.88
CA GLN A 95 -3.66 -9.78 10.21
C GLN A 95 -3.27 -8.30 10.01
N LEU A 96 -2.73 -7.65 11.03
CA LEU A 96 -2.25 -6.27 10.92
C LEU A 96 -1.17 -6.13 9.83
N THR A 97 -0.30 -7.13 9.70
CA THR A 97 0.73 -7.18 8.66
C THR A 97 0.13 -7.33 7.26
N LYS A 98 -0.90 -8.19 7.09
CA LYS A 98 -1.64 -8.32 5.82
C LYS A 98 -2.34 -7.01 5.44
N LEU A 99 -3.03 -6.37 6.38
CA LEU A 99 -3.71 -5.07 6.18
C LEU A 99 -2.71 -3.99 5.76
N ARG A 100 -1.61 -3.88 6.48
CA ARG A 100 -0.55 -2.94 6.13
C ARG A 100 -0.04 -3.19 4.72
N SER A 101 0.32 -4.44 4.38
CA SER A 101 0.85 -4.79 3.05
C SER A 101 -0.13 -4.42 1.92
N ARG A 102 -1.44 -4.52 2.14
CA ARG A 102 -2.45 -4.09 1.18
C ARG A 102 -2.44 -2.57 1.00
N LEU A 103 -2.44 -1.81 2.11
CA LEU A 103 -2.49 -0.34 2.10
C LEU A 103 -1.24 0.32 1.51
N VAL A 104 -0.06 -0.30 1.70
CA VAL A 104 1.21 0.21 1.20
C VAL A 104 1.71 -0.54 -0.04
N SER A 105 0.84 -1.31 -0.70
CA SER A 105 1.20 -1.99 -1.94
C SER A 105 1.49 -0.98 -3.05
N ARG A 106 2.39 -1.34 -3.98
CA ARG A 106 2.69 -0.50 -5.16
C ARG A 106 1.45 -0.05 -5.91
N GLU A 107 0.45 -0.93 -6.02
CA GLU A 107 -0.80 -0.59 -6.70
C GLU A 107 -1.61 0.43 -5.91
N ALA A 108 -1.71 0.31 -4.57
CA ALA A 108 -2.36 1.31 -3.73
C ALA A 108 -1.66 2.67 -3.83
N LEU A 109 -0.32 2.70 -3.75
CA LEU A 109 0.45 3.94 -3.87
C LEU A 109 0.31 4.57 -5.26
N ARG A 110 0.27 3.76 -6.33
CA ARG A 110 -0.05 4.24 -7.68
C ARG A 110 -1.41 4.93 -7.73
N MET A 111 -2.42 4.33 -7.09
CA MET A 111 -3.77 4.92 -7.03
C MET A 111 -3.76 6.28 -6.33
N HIS A 112 -3.07 6.38 -5.18
CA HIS A 112 -2.93 7.66 -4.47
C HIS A 112 -2.16 8.69 -5.28
N ALA A 113 -1.07 8.30 -5.95
CA ALA A 113 -0.36 9.18 -6.88
C ALA A 113 -1.26 9.68 -8.02
N ALA A 114 -2.13 8.82 -8.55
CA ALA A 114 -3.06 9.17 -9.62
C ALA A 114 -4.13 10.18 -9.16
N THR A 115 -4.64 10.08 -7.92
CA THR A 115 -5.60 11.08 -7.38
C THR A 115 -4.98 12.48 -7.27
N LEU A 116 -3.67 12.56 -7.06
CA LEU A 116 -2.91 13.81 -7.05
C LEU A 116 -2.49 14.27 -8.45
N ASP A 117 -2.74 13.45 -9.50
CA ASP A 117 -2.21 13.68 -10.85
C ASP A 117 -0.67 13.80 -10.85
N LEU A 118 -0.01 13.03 -9.94
CA LEU A 118 1.42 13.20 -9.63
C LEU A 118 2.30 12.97 -10.86
N GLY A 119 1.95 12.01 -11.73
CA GLY A 119 2.67 11.71 -12.95
C GLY A 119 2.90 12.92 -13.86
N ARG A 120 1.98 13.89 -13.87
CA ARG A 120 2.09 15.14 -14.62
C ARG A 120 3.28 16.00 -14.17
N TYR A 121 3.59 15.97 -12.87
CA TYR A 121 4.62 16.81 -12.26
C TYR A 121 6.00 16.18 -12.23
N ILE A 122 6.12 14.86 -12.53
CA ILE A 122 7.43 14.17 -12.50
C ILE A 122 8.33 14.68 -13.63
N LEU A 123 9.52 15.10 -13.27
CA LEU A 123 10.60 15.45 -14.20
C LEU A 123 11.38 14.19 -14.54
N MET A 124 11.47 13.81 -15.82
CA MET A 124 12.15 12.59 -16.26
C MET A 124 12.87 12.79 -17.58
N GLY A 125 13.79 11.88 -17.87
CA GLY A 125 14.51 11.84 -19.15
C GLY A 125 13.56 11.54 -20.31
N ARG A 126 13.93 11.97 -21.53
CA ARG A 126 13.12 11.80 -22.74
C ARG A 126 12.86 10.34 -23.09
N GLY A 127 13.86 9.48 -22.90
CA GLY A 127 13.76 8.05 -23.16
C GLY A 127 12.72 7.41 -22.24
N GLU A 128 12.77 7.73 -20.96
CA GLU A 128 11.81 7.24 -19.98
C GLU A 128 10.40 7.77 -20.25
N GLU A 129 10.28 9.05 -20.59
CA GLU A 129 9.00 9.66 -20.96
C GLU A 129 8.41 9.00 -22.21
N ALA A 130 9.21 8.77 -23.26
CA ALA A 130 8.77 8.12 -24.50
C ALA A 130 8.31 6.67 -24.30
N SER A 131 8.82 5.98 -23.27
CA SER A 131 8.42 4.61 -22.90
C SER A 131 7.21 4.54 -21.95
N GLY A 132 6.51 5.65 -21.72
CA GLY A 132 5.33 5.71 -20.85
C GLY A 132 5.68 5.72 -19.34
N GLY A 133 6.89 6.13 -18.99
CA GLY A 133 7.38 6.14 -17.60
C GLY A 133 6.49 6.89 -16.62
N ARG A 134 5.77 7.93 -17.05
CA ARG A 134 4.87 8.73 -16.19
C ARG A 134 3.69 7.97 -15.63
N GLU A 135 3.21 6.98 -16.36
CA GLU A 135 2.03 6.18 -15.99
C GLU A 135 2.43 4.83 -15.42
N ARG A 136 3.73 4.55 -15.38
CA ARG A 136 4.24 3.28 -14.86
C ARG A 136 3.98 3.18 -13.37
N THR A 137 3.45 2.04 -12.93
CA THR A 137 3.08 1.77 -11.53
C THR A 137 4.26 2.01 -10.58
N SER A 138 5.47 1.54 -10.92
CA SER A 138 6.65 1.76 -10.09
C SER A 138 6.99 3.25 -9.96
N THR A 139 7.05 3.98 -11.06
CA THR A 139 7.39 5.41 -11.06
C THR A 139 6.42 6.24 -10.20
N LEU A 140 5.12 5.94 -10.30
CA LEU A 140 4.10 6.66 -9.52
C LEU A 140 4.17 6.31 -8.03
N ALA A 141 4.40 5.03 -7.69
CA ALA A 141 4.56 4.60 -6.31
C ALA A 141 5.81 5.21 -5.68
N ASP A 142 6.97 5.07 -6.35
CA ASP A 142 8.26 5.57 -5.87
C ASP A 142 8.23 7.11 -5.68
N ALA A 143 7.62 7.84 -6.63
CA ALA A 143 7.44 9.30 -6.50
C ALA A 143 6.47 9.69 -5.38
N PHE A 144 5.44 8.89 -5.09
CA PHE A 144 4.54 9.13 -3.97
C PHE A 144 5.24 8.94 -2.63
N GLU A 145 6.06 7.91 -2.50
CA GLU A 145 6.92 7.72 -1.32
C GLU A 145 7.95 8.85 -1.22
N GLY A 146 8.58 9.25 -2.34
CA GLY A 146 9.47 10.40 -2.38
C GLY A 146 8.82 11.69 -1.88
N LEU A 147 7.55 11.91 -2.26
CA LEU A 147 6.77 13.05 -1.78
C LEU A 147 6.51 12.98 -0.27
N ILE A 148 6.21 11.80 0.28
CA ILE A 148 6.06 11.60 1.73
C ILE A 148 7.37 11.92 2.46
N GLY A 149 8.51 11.45 1.93
CA GLY A 149 9.83 11.76 2.49
C GLY A 149 10.13 13.27 2.51
N ALA A 150 9.78 13.97 1.42
CA ALA A 150 9.92 15.41 1.34
C ALA A 150 9.02 16.16 2.33
N LEU A 151 7.75 15.75 2.46
CA LEU A 151 6.81 16.31 3.44
C LEU A 151 7.30 16.12 4.87
N TYR A 152 7.84 14.94 5.17
CA TYR A 152 8.40 14.65 6.48
C TYR A 152 9.60 15.54 6.81
N LEU A 153 10.52 15.73 5.87
CA LEU A 153 11.71 16.59 6.09
C LEU A 153 11.36 18.07 6.20
N ASP A 154 10.39 18.54 5.43
CA ASP A 154 10.01 19.95 5.39
C ASP A 154 9.01 20.33 6.49
N GLY A 155 8.00 19.49 6.73
CA GLY A 155 6.88 19.77 7.63
C GLY A 155 6.90 18.98 8.94
N GLY A 156 7.71 17.93 9.02
CA GLY A 156 7.76 17.03 10.18
C GLY A 156 6.70 15.94 10.17
N PHE A 157 6.71 15.14 11.23
CA PHE A 157 5.88 13.94 11.35
C PHE A 157 4.38 14.22 11.21
N GLU A 158 3.86 15.25 11.88
CA GLU A 158 2.42 15.54 11.89
C GLU A 158 1.89 15.96 10.51
N ILE A 159 2.70 16.66 9.70
CA ILE A 159 2.32 17.02 8.33
C ILE A 159 2.30 15.77 7.45
N ALA A 160 3.33 14.92 7.53
CA ALA A 160 3.36 13.66 6.80
C ALA A 160 2.20 12.74 7.21
N LYS A 161 1.90 12.62 8.51
CA LYS A 161 0.79 11.85 9.07
C LYS A 161 -0.56 12.34 8.54
N LYS A 162 -0.80 13.63 8.60
CA LYS A 162 -2.03 14.24 8.06
C LYS A 162 -2.19 13.95 6.57
N PHE A 163 -1.13 14.11 5.78
CA PHE A 163 -1.15 13.84 4.35
C PHE A 163 -1.47 12.37 4.08
N ILE A 164 -0.72 11.44 4.66
CA ILE A 164 -0.91 9.99 4.47
C ILE A 164 -2.34 9.58 4.82
N LEU A 165 -2.83 9.94 6.01
CA LEU A 165 -4.17 9.56 6.44
C LEU A 165 -5.28 10.20 5.60
N THR A 166 -5.03 11.38 5.01
CA THR A 166 -5.97 12.00 4.08
C THR A 166 -6.02 11.23 2.76
N GLN A 167 -4.87 10.83 2.21
CA GLN A 167 -4.81 10.10 0.94
C GLN A 167 -5.35 8.67 1.06
N THR A 168 -5.08 7.99 2.18
CA THR A 168 -5.49 6.60 2.41
C THR A 168 -6.87 6.47 3.05
N ARG A 169 -7.57 7.58 3.28
CA ARG A 169 -8.84 7.61 4.03
C ARG A 169 -9.88 6.64 3.50
N ALA A 170 -10.12 6.63 2.19
CA ALA A 170 -11.12 5.76 1.59
C ALA A 170 -10.80 4.28 1.78
N ASP A 171 -9.52 3.90 1.65
CA ASP A 171 -9.07 2.52 1.86
C ASP A 171 -9.22 2.10 3.33
N LEU A 172 -8.93 3.02 4.26
CA LEU A 172 -9.08 2.79 5.70
C LEU A 172 -10.56 2.66 6.10
N GLU A 173 -11.45 3.47 5.53
CA GLU A 173 -12.90 3.36 5.71
C GLU A 173 -13.43 2.04 5.14
N GLU A 174 -12.98 1.63 3.94
CA GLU A 174 -13.35 0.33 3.35
C GLU A 174 -12.90 -0.85 4.23
N LEU A 175 -11.71 -0.77 4.82
CA LEU A 175 -11.22 -1.81 5.74
C LEU A 175 -12.04 -1.88 7.03
N ALA A 176 -12.53 -0.76 7.53
CA ALA A 176 -13.36 -0.72 8.74
C ALA A 176 -14.77 -1.30 8.50
N GLU A 177 -15.31 -1.16 7.27
CA GLU A 177 -16.63 -1.67 6.90
C GLU A 177 -16.63 -3.14 6.49
N LYS A 178 -15.55 -3.61 5.88
CA LYS A 178 -15.43 -5.02 5.47
C LYS A 178 -14.63 -5.78 6.51
N PRO A 179 -15.18 -6.89 7.05
CA PRO A 179 -14.34 -7.82 7.80
C PRO A 179 -13.11 -8.14 6.94
N VAL A 180 -11.94 -8.03 7.55
CA VAL A 180 -10.69 -8.48 6.94
C VAL A 180 -10.95 -9.80 6.23
N ASP A 181 -10.40 -10.00 5.03
CA ASP A 181 -10.41 -11.31 4.38
C ASP A 181 -9.84 -12.32 5.39
N ILE A 182 -10.77 -12.87 6.18
CA ILE A 182 -10.45 -13.85 7.20
C ILE A 182 -9.85 -15.00 6.41
N ASN A 183 -8.59 -15.33 6.66
CA ASN A 183 -7.98 -16.55 6.15
C ASN A 183 -8.02 -17.63 7.25
N PRO A 184 -9.20 -18.19 7.57
CA PRO A 184 -9.34 -19.07 8.72
C PRO A 184 -8.45 -20.29 8.62
N LYS A 185 -8.14 -20.71 7.38
CA LYS A 185 -7.24 -21.85 7.15
C LYS A 185 -5.80 -21.52 7.54
N GLY A 186 -5.31 -20.32 7.17
CA GLY A 186 -3.98 -19.85 7.56
C GLY A 186 -3.89 -19.58 9.05
N ASP A 187 -4.89 -18.90 9.60
CA ASP A 187 -4.93 -18.54 11.03
C ASP A 187 -4.98 -19.81 11.92
N LEU A 188 -5.80 -20.81 11.52
CA LEU A 188 -5.84 -22.09 12.22
C LEU A 188 -4.50 -22.84 12.10
N GLN A 189 -3.88 -22.83 10.92
CA GLN A 189 -2.60 -23.48 10.70
C GLN A 189 -1.49 -22.85 11.56
N GLU A 190 -1.34 -21.56 11.57
CA GLU A 190 -0.35 -20.83 12.39
C GLU A 190 -0.55 -21.13 13.88
N LEU A 191 -1.82 -21.11 14.34
CA LEU A 191 -2.15 -21.40 15.73
C LEU A 191 -1.80 -22.83 16.11
N LEU A 192 -2.18 -23.83 15.31
CA LEU A 192 -1.89 -25.23 15.59
C LEU A 192 -0.39 -25.55 15.49
N GLN A 193 0.34 -24.91 14.56
CA GLN A 193 1.79 -25.04 14.45
C GLN A 193 2.54 -24.43 15.62
N SER A 194 1.96 -23.45 16.33
CA SER A 194 2.54 -22.97 17.59
C SER A 194 2.46 -23.98 18.74
N ILE A 195 1.57 -24.97 18.64
CA ILE A 195 1.35 -26.02 19.65
C ILE A 195 2.10 -27.31 19.28
N SER A 196 2.06 -27.72 17.99
CA SER A 196 2.64 -28.94 17.48
C SER A 196 3.10 -28.75 16.03
N PRO A 197 4.18 -29.44 15.56
CA PRO A 197 4.67 -29.33 14.19
C PRO A 197 3.68 -29.87 13.13
N HIS A 198 2.59 -30.49 13.53
CA HIS A 198 1.61 -31.09 12.61
C HIS A 198 0.64 -30.03 12.08
N SER A 199 0.49 -30.02 10.76
CA SER A 199 -0.50 -29.15 10.09
C SER A 199 -1.90 -29.75 10.12
N PRO A 200 -2.97 -28.91 10.15
CA PRO A 200 -4.34 -29.42 10.01
C PRO A 200 -4.58 -29.96 8.59
N ALA A 201 -5.33 -31.07 8.50
CA ALA A 201 -5.76 -31.67 7.25
C ALA A 201 -7.25 -31.38 7.00
N TYR A 202 -7.61 -31.12 5.73
CA TYR A 202 -8.98 -30.89 5.33
C TYR A 202 -9.49 -32.08 4.53
N GLU A 203 -10.61 -32.63 4.94
CA GLU A 203 -11.24 -33.81 4.34
C GLU A 203 -12.62 -33.45 3.82
N LEU A 204 -12.93 -33.87 2.59
CA LEU A 204 -14.27 -33.76 2.02
C LEU A 204 -15.13 -34.92 2.56
N ILE A 205 -16.16 -34.59 3.33
CA ILE A 205 -17.10 -35.60 3.89
C ILE A 205 -18.14 -35.96 2.86
N SER A 206 -18.75 -34.99 2.20
CA SER A 206 -19.81 -35.21 1.23
C SER A 206 -19.91 -34.14 0.17
N GLN A 207 -20.50 -34.51 -0.96
CA GLN A 207 -20.88 -33.63 -2.04
C GLN A 207 -22.27 -33.99 -2.50
N SER A 208 -23.21 -33.04 -2.55
CA SER A 208 -24.60 -33.23 -2.92
C SER A 208 -25.14 -32.09 -3.79
N GLY A 209 -26.28 -32.33 -4.43
CA GLY A 209 -26.95 -31.33 -5.28
C GLY A 209 -26.62 -31.42 -6.78
N PRO A 210 -27.44 -30.79 -7.64
CA PRO A 210 -27.20 -30.70 -9.08
C PRO A 210 -25.94 -29.88 -9.40
N GLU A 211 -25.40 -30.01 -10.62
CA GLU A 211 -24.10 -29.38 -10.99
C GLU A 211 -24.02 -27.88 -10.75
N HIS A 212 -25.13 -27.17 -10.92
CA HIS A 212 -25.23 -25.72 -10.76
C HIS A 212 -25.50 -25.27 -9.30
N GLU A 213 -25.81 -26.21 -8.40
CA GLU A 213 -26.10 -25.97 -6.98
C GLU A 213 -25.40 -26.97 -6.05
N LYS A 214 -24.19 -27.39 -6.41
CA LYS A 214 -23.42 -28.33 -5.58
C LYS A 214 -23.16 -27.75 -4.20
N THR A 215 -23.41 -28.57 -3.19
CA THR A 215 -23.05 -28.30 -1.80
C THR A 215 -21.96 -29.27 -1.37
N PHE A 216 -20.91 -28.75 -0.83
CA PHE A 216 -19.76 -29.49 -0.30
C PHE A 216 -19.77 -29.39 1.21
N VAL A 217 -19.47 -30.52 1.87
CA VAL A 217 -19.24 -30.56 3.33
C VAL A 217 -17.82 -31.04 3.57
N SER A 218 -17.03 -30.24 4.28
CA SER A 218 -15.66 -30.57 4.64
C SER A 218 -15.49 -30.52 6.15
N GLN A 219 -14.52 -31.28 6.66
CA GLN A 219 -14.05 -31.19 8.04
C GLN A 219 -12.58 -30.86 8.06
N VAL A 220 -12.15 -30.28 9.18
CA VAL A 220 -10.74 -30.10 9.49
C VAL A 220 -10.34 -31.01 10.64
N VAL A 221 -9.27 -31.78 10.42
CA VAL A 221 -8.74 -32.78 11.36
C VAL A 221 -7.31 -32.38 11.74
N TRP A 222 -6.98 -32.48 13.00
CA TRP A 222 -5.63 -32.29 13.51
C TRP A 222 -5.35 -33.28 14.65
N GLU A 223 -4.27 -34.05 14.51
CA GLU A 223 -3.88 -35.08 15.47
C GLU A 223 -5.03 -36.02 15.86
N GLU A 224 -5.75 -36.51 14.85
CA GLU A 224 -6.92 -37.42 14.96
C GLU A 224 -8.18 -36.79 15.59
N ILE A 225 -8.18 -35.48 15.88
CA ILE A 225 -9.32 -34.77 16.41
C ILE A 225 -10.01 -33.98 15.28
N ILE A 226 -11.33 -34.13 15.16
CA ILE A 226 -12.14 -33.28 14.31
C ILE A 226 -12.33 -31.94 15.01
N LEU A 227 -11.68 -30.90 14.49
CA LEU A 227 -11.72 -29.57 15.07
C LEU A 227 -12.99 -28.81 14.69
N GLY A 228 -13.44 -28.96 13.42
CA GLY A 228 -14.63 -28.29 12.93
C GLY A 228 -15.10 -28.86 11.61
N GLN A 229 -16.35 -28.53 11.22
CA GLN A 229 -16.97 -28.90 9.96
C GLN A 229 -17.55 -27.65 9.29
N GLY A 230 -17.63 -27.67 7.96
CA GLY A 230 -18.16 -26.53 7.22
C GLY A 230 -18.80 -26.93 5.91
N THR A 231 -19.75 -26.12 5.47
CA THR A 231 -20.46 -26.30 4.20
C THR A 231 -20.20 -25.11 3.28
N GLY A 232 -20.22 -25.37 1.96
CA GLY A 232 -20.01 -24.31 0.97
C GLY A 232 -20.40 -24.75 -0.43
N ARG A 233 -20.51 -23.79 -1.34
CA ARG A 233 -20.78 -24.04 -2.78
C ARG A 233 -19.54 -24.50 -3.55
N SER A 234 -18.38 -24.51 -2.90
CA SER A 234 -17.14 -25.09 -3.43
C SER A 234 -16.36 -25.75 -2.30
N LYS A 235 -15.43 -26.67 -2.67
CA LYS A 235 -14.52 -27.28 -1.68
C LYS A 235 -13.80 -26.23 -0.83
N LYS A 236 -13.27 -25.19 -1.49
CA LYS A 236 -12.58 -24.08 -0.80
C LYS A 236 -13.47 -23.37 0.22
N GLN A 237 -14.74 -23.10 -0.12
CA GLN A 237 -15.68 -22.48 0.82
C GLN A 237 -16.02 -23.40 2.00
N ALA A 238 -16.24 -24.69 1.76
CA ALA A 238 -16.52 -25.67 2.81
C ALA A 238 -15.33 -25.82 3.78
N GLU A 239 -14.10 -25.88 3.25
CA GLU A 239 -12.88 -25.93 4.06
C GLU A 239 -12.67 -24.64 4.87
N THR A 240 -12.95 -23.46 4.28
CA THR A 240 -12.88 -22.18 4.96
C THR A 240 -13.89 -22.11 6.12
N ALA A 241 -15.13 -22.58 5.89
CA ALA A 241 -16.15 -22.66 6.93
C ALA A 241 -15.77 -23.65 8.05
N ALA A 242 -15.16 -24.79 7.71
CA ALA A 242 -14.66 -25.76 8.69
C ALA A 242 -13.53 -25.16 9.57
N ALA A 243 -12.65 -24.37 8.97
CA ALA A 243 -11.60 -23.69 9.72
C ALA A 243 -12.17 -22.62 10.66
N LEU A 244 -13.18 -21.86 10.22
CA LEU A 244 -13.87 -20.88 11.07
C LEU A 244 -14.48 -21.54 12.30
N GLU A 245 -15.27 -22.61 12.09
CA GLU A 245 -15.88 -23.36 13.19
C GLU A 245 -14.81 -23.92 14.14
N ALA A 246 -13.69 -24.43 13.60
CA ALA A 246 -12.58 -24.89 14.42
C ALA A 246 -12.02 -23.78 15.32
N LEU A 247 -11.78 -22.58 14.78
CA LEU A 247 -11.28 -21.43 15.52
C LEU A 247 -12.25 -20.98 16.63
N GLU A 248 -13.56 -21.09 16.39
CA GLU A 248 -14.59 -20.77 17.38
C GLU A 248 -14.66 -21.81 18.51
N LEU A 249 -14.67 -23.11 18.16
CA LEU A 249 -14.85 -24.22 19.11
C LEU A 249 -13.61 -24.55 19.91
N ARG A 250 -12.41 -24.23 19.43
CA ARG A 250 -11.11 -24.44 20.08
C ARG A 250 -10.93 -25.84 20.69
N ARG A 251 -11.39 -26.87 20.00
CA ARG A 251 -11.39 -28.25 20.51
C ARG A 251 -10.01 -28.81 20.84
N TRP A 252 -8.94 -28.25 20.30
CA TRP A 252 -7.55 -28.61 20.63
C TRP A 252 -7.16 -28.26 22.07
N GLU A 253 -7.80 -27.28 22.71
CA GLU A 253 -7.51 -26.89 24.10
C GLU A 253 -7.87 -27.99 25.12
N LYS A 254 -8.75 -28.91 24.74
CA LYS A 254 -9.13 -30.06 25.59
C LYS A 254 -8.07 -31.17 25.63
N LYS A 255 -7.03 -31.08 24.78
CA LYS A 255 -5.95 -32.06 24.67
C LYS A 255 -4.67 -31.56 25.34
N LEU A 256 -4.59 -30.26 25.64
CA LEU A 256 -3.52 -29.63 26.41
C LEU A 256 -3.78 -29.74 27.91
#